data_41b4159a7ee5f88e63a4810d9cb50dac
#
_entry.id   41b4159a7ee5f88e63a4810d9cb50dac
#
_cell.length_a   1.000
_cell.length_b   1.000
_cell.length_c   1.000
_cell.angle_alpha   90.00
_cell.angle_beta   90.00
_cell.angle_gamma   90.00
#
_symmetry.space_group_name_H-M   'P 1'
#
loop_
_entity.id
_entity.type
_entity.pdbx_description
1 polymer ?
#
loop_
_entity_poly.entity_id
_entity_poly.type
_entity_poly.pdbx_seq_one_letter_code
_entity_poly.pdbx_strand_id
1 'polypeptide(L)'
;INLKYQGDEQHFKEEMIPSEVTNFSGIDSLIHQQRSFALYLLPGNNEPTLVLQEGGDMGQLKSYTELNDKKGFVLAPFCLNESHPIVLIRADIVSVGWKSIAGVTSFQSSACSANKETVFMLDKEDLYYAYNKSFNVFINPLREGIFEKLVLSRKVNIKKTSEFSPAKAFYNACRRYKRAFVYLCHSPQSGTWLGS
;
A
#
# COMPACT_ATOMS: atom_id res chain seq x y z
N ILE A 1 -2.26 -28.12 18.24
CA ILE A 1 -0.96 -27.63 18.72
C ILE A 1 -1.12 -26.14 18.95
N ASN A 2 -1.30 -25.77 20.24
CA ASN A 2 -1.34 -24.35 20.66
C ASN A 2 0.09 -23.86 20.79
N LEU A 3 0.59 -23.15 19.80
CA LEU A 3 1.82 -22.37 19.92
C LEU A 3 1.49 -21.03 20.59
N LYS A 4 1.71 -20.96 21.91
CA LYS A 4 1.82 -19.70 22.64
C LYS A 4 3.13 -19.03 22.21
N TYR A 5 3.05 -17.97 21.43
CA TYR A 5 4.17 -17.07 21.19
C TYR A 5 4.37 -16.23 22.46
N GLN A 6 5.35 -16.58 23.29
CA GLN A 6 5.92 -15.69 24.29
C GLN A 6 6.99 -14.87 23.58
N GLY A 7 6.61 -13.71 23.06
CA GLY A 7 7.54 -12.72 22.58
C GLY A 7 7.89 -11.77 23.72
N ASP A 8 9.17 -11.61 23.98
CA ASP A 8 9.73 -10.64 24.92
C ASP A 8 9.17 -9.23 24.62
N GLU A 9 8.30 -8.77 25.51
CA GLU A 9 7.93 -7.35 25.61
C GLU A 9 9.11 -6.56 26.21
N GLN A 10 10.15 -6.34 25.40
CA GLN A 10 11.10 -5.29 25.73
C GLN A 10 10.40 -3.96 25.52
N HIS A 11 10.27 -3.21 26.58
CA HIS A 11 9.85 -1.81 26.66
C HIS A 11 10.64 -0.96 25.65
N PHE A 12 10.16 -0.90 24.40
CA PHE A 12 10.59 0.12 23.45
C PHE A 12 9.84 1.41 23.79
N LYS A 13 10.60 2.42 24.21
CA LYS A 13 10.11 3.77 24.45
C LYS A 13 9.24 4.24 23.26
N GLU A 14 8.08 4.76 23.60
CA GLU A 14 6.99 5.23 22.73
C GLU A 14 7.31 6.54 21.97
N GLU A 15 8.58 6.78 21.59
CA GLU A 15 9.06 8.06 21.03
C GLU A 15 9.20 8.05 19.50
N MET A 16 8.31 7.36 18.73
CA MET A 16 8.62 7.19 17.32
C MET A 16 7.68 7.84 16.30
N ILE A 17 6.60 8.48 16.72
CA ILE A 17 5.81 9.32 15.81
C ILE A 17 5.23 10.46 16.64
N PRO A 18 5.46 11.73 16.27
CA PRO A 18 4.93 12.86 17.00
C PRO A 18 3.41 12.75 17.18
N SER A 19 2.92 12.90 18.41
CA SER A 19 1.48 12.97 18.72
C SER A 19 0.76 14.10 17.97
N GLU A 20 1.51 14.96 17.32
CA GLU A 20 1.05 16.11 16.53
C GLU A 20 0.67 15.78 15.07
N VAL A 21 0.97 14.57 14.55
CA VAL A 21 0.54 14.18 13.20
C VAL A 21 -0.91 13.70 13.26
N THR A 22 -1.81 14.59 13.57
CA THR A 22 -3.26 14.31 13.59
C THR A 22 -3.96 14.67 12.29
N ASN A 23 -3.32 15.42 11.41
CA ASN A 23 -3.93 15.88 10.16
C ASN A 23 -3.50 15.04 8.96
N PHE A 24 -4.24 13.98 8.68
CA PHE A 24 -4.06 13.13 7.49
C PHE A 24 -4.80 13.66 6.25
N SER A 25 -5.58 14.75 6.40
CA SER A 25 -6.45 15.27 5.35
C SER A 25 -5.70 15.67 4.08
N GLY A 26 -4.45 16.13 4.20
CA GLY A 26 -3.63 16.50 3.05
C GLY A 26 -3.32 15.34 2.12
N ILE A 27 -2.93 14.17 2.65
CA ILE A 27 -2.67 12.96 1.86
C ILE A 27 -3.97 12.40 1.27
N ASP A 28 -5.06 12.36 2.05
CA ASP A 28 -6.36 11.91 1.54
C ASP A 28 -6.87 12.87 0.45
N SER A 29 -6.57 14.18 0.55
CA SER A 29 -6.87 15.17 -0.49
C SER A 29 -6.13 14.90 -1.80
N LEU A 30 -4.88 14.44 -1.77
CA LEU A 30 -4.16 14.02 -2.99
C LEU A 30 -4.89 12.89 -3.72
N ILE A 31 -5.45 11.93 -2.97
CA ILE A 31 -6.25 10.84 -3.55
C ILE A 31 -7.53 11.39 -4.19
N HIS A 32 -8.25 12.26 -3.49
CA HIS A 32 -9.48 12.87 -4.01
C HIS A 32 -9.22 13.73 -5.27
N GLN A 33 -8.07 14.39 -5.34
CA GLN A 33 -7.64 15.17 -6.49
C GLN A 33 -7.03 14.33 -7.61
N GLN A 34 -7.02 13.02 -7.46
CA GLN A 34 -6.44 12.08 -8.44
C GLN A 34 -4.96 12.39 -8.74
N ARG A 35 -4.20 12.86 -7.73
CA ARG A 35 -2.76 13.12 -7.85
C ARG A 35 -1.97 11.84 -7.73
N SER A 36 -0.99 11.67 -8.61
CA SER A 36 -0.08 10.51 -8.54
C SER A 36 0.99 10.73 -7.48
N PHE A 37 1.02 9.88 -6.46
CA PHE A 37 2.01 9.95 -5.38
C PHE A 37 2.32 8.57 -4.80
N ALA A 38 3.46 8.48 -4.11
CA ALA A 38 3.79 7.39 -3.22
C ALA A 38 4.30 7.93 -1.89
N LEU A 39 3.76 7.42 -0.80
CA LEU A 39 4.17 7.68 0.57
C LEU A 39 4.67 6.35 1.15
N TYR A 40 5.91 6.29 1.62
CA TYR A 40 6.46 5.04 2.12
C TYR A 40 7.39 5.24 3.31
N LEU A 41 7.50 4.18 4.12
CA LEU A 41 8.44 4.07 5.22
C LEU A 41 9.33 2.85 4.99
N LEU A 42 10.64 3.07 4.99
CA LEU A 42 11.63 1.99 4.89
C LEU A 42 11.76 1.23 6.21
N PRO A 43 12.14 -0.06 6.18
CA PRO A 43 12.37 -0.84 7.39
C PRO A 43 13.38 -0.17 8.32
N GLY A 44 13.01 -0.05 9.59
CA GLY A 44 13.86 0.55 10.62
C GLY A 44 13.95 2.08 10.61
N ASN A 45 13.31 2.75 9.65
CA ASN A 45 13.24 4.21 9.64
C ASN A 45 12.01 4.71 10.44
N ASN A 46 12.10 5.95 10.91
CA ASN A 46 11.03 6.63 11.64
C ASN A 46 10.35 7.72 10.81
N GLU A 47 10.99 8.13 9.73
CA GLU A 47 10.54 9.21 8.88
C GLU A 47 10.12 8.68 7.51
N PRO A 48 8.85 8.89 7.11
CA PRO A 48 8.38 8.50 5.80
C PRO A 48 8.91 9.43 4.71
N THR A 49 8.87 8.93 3.49
CA THR A 49 9.18 9.69 2.28
C THR A 49 7.91 9.80 1.43
N LEU A 50 7.58 11.02 1.02
CA LEU A 50 6.57 11.31 0.01
C LEU A 50 7.28 11.58 -1.33
N VAL A 51 6.84 10.88 -2.35
CA VAL A 51 7.15 11.15 -3.77
C VAL A 51 5.86 11.61 -4.43
N LEU A 52 5.84 12.82 -4.98
CA LEU A 52 4.66 13.41 -5.61
C LEU A 52 4.99 13.81 -7.03
N GLN A 53 4.14 13.43 -7.97
CA GLN A 53 4.21 13.86 -9.36
C GLN A 53 3.35 15.10 -9.57
N GLU A 54 3.91 16.18 -10.12
CA GLU A 54 3.23 17.46 -10.27
C GLU A 54 2.25 17.52 -11.44
N GLY A 55 2.40 16.69 -12.42
CA GLY A 55 1.49 16.67 -13.59
C GLY A 55 1.94 15.70 -14.66
N GLY A 56 1.21 15.69 -15.77
CA GLY A 56 1.46 14.81 -16.90
C GLY A 56 1.02 13.37 -16.66
N ASP A 57 1.00 12.59 -17.74
CA ASP A 57 0.69 11.18 -17.66
C ASP A 57 1.78 10.41 -16.93
N MET A 58 1.36 9.37 -16.23
CA MET A 58 2.32 8.44 -15.65
C MET A 58 3.04 7.67 -16.74
N GLY A 59 4.34 7.49 -16.54
CA GLY A 59 5.13 6.62 -17.39
C GLY A 59 4.62 5.19 -17.29
N GLN A 60 4.00 4.70 -18.34
CA GLN A 60 3.75 3.27 -18.52
C GLN A 60 4.93 2.68 -19.27
N LEU A 61 5.63 1.75 -18.63
CA LEU A 61 6.83 1.14 -19.18
C LEU A 61 6.53 -0.31 -19.56
N LYS A 62 7.04 -0.72 -20.71
CA LYS A 62 6.81 -2.07 -21.26
C LYS A 62 7.89 -3.05 -20.83
N SER A 63 9.01 -2.57 -20.34
CA SER A 63 10.11 -3.39 -19.88
C SER A 63 10.83 -2.78 -18.69
N TYR A 64 11.50 -3.61 -17.90
CA TYR A 64 12.30 -3.17 -16.75
C TYR A 64 13.53 -2.35 -17.17
N THR A 65 14.03 -2.53 -18.38
CA THR A 65 15.16 -1.77 -18.94
C THR A 65 14.85 -0.29 -19.14
N GLU A 66 13.57 0.04 -19.34
CA GLU A 66 13.10 1.42 -19.45
C GLU A 66 13.12 2.20 -18.12
N LEU A 67 13.37 1.52 -16.99
CA LEU A 67 13.55 2.14 -15.68
C LEU A 67 14.95 2.76 -15.50
N ASN A 68 15.91 2.40 -16.35
CA ASN A 68 17.26 2.94 -16.26
C ASN A 68 17.23 4.47 -16.29
N ASP A 69 17.99 5.08 -15.38
CA ASP A 69 18.14 6.54 -15.23
C ASP A 69 16.84 7.29 -14.83
N LYS A 70 15.77 6.57 -14.50
CA LYS A 70 14.51 7.19 -14.04
C LYS A 70 14.47 7.24 -12.52
N LYS A 71 13.98 8.35 -11.99
CA LYS A 71 13.75 8.56 -10.53
C LYS A 71 12.27 8.57 -10.24
N GLY A 72 11.86 7.81 -9.23
CA GLY A 72 10.46 7.75 -8.84
C GLY A 72 10.11 6.49 -8.05
N PHE A 73 8.82 6.33 -7.83
CA PHE A 73 8.26 5.12 -7.22
C PHE A 73 7.67 4.23 -8.30
N VAL A 74 8.03 2.95 -8.27
CA VAL A 74 7.64 1.98 -9.30
C VAL A 74 6.60 1.02 -8.76
N LEU A 75 5.50 0.86 -9.48
CA LEU A 75 4.54 -0.21 -9.33
C LEU A 75 4.71 -1.18 -10.49
N ALA A 76 5.24 -2.37 -10.22
CA ALA A 76 5.45 -3.39 -11.22
C ALA A 76 4.49 -4.58 -10.97
N PRO A 77 3.80 -5.07 -11.99
CA PRO A 77 2.99 -6.26 -11.88
C PRO A 77 3.89 -7.51 -11.77
N PHE A 78 3.38 -8.58 -11.16
CA PHE A 78 4.10 -9.85 -11.10
C PHE A 78 4.34 -10.43 -12.52
N CYS A 79 3.34 -10.33 -13.39
CA CYS A 79 3.44 -10.69 -14.81
C CYS A 79 3.23 -9.44 -15.66
N LEU A 80 4.30 -8.96 -16.26
CA LEU A 80 4.26 -7.82 -17.16
C LEU A 80 3.58 -8.21 -18.47
N ASN A 81 2.56 -7.44 -18.86
CA ASN A 81 1.87 -7.57 -20.14
C ASN A 81 1.24 -6.23 -20.55
N GLU A 82 0.66 -6.15 -21.75
CA GLU A 82 0.07 -4.91 -22.27
C GLU A 82 -1.06 -4.35 -21.38
N SER A 83 -1.83 -5.20 -20.72
CA SER A 83 -2.91 -4.78 -19.82
C SER A 83 -2.40 -4.38 -18.44
N HIS A 84 -1.19 -4.80 -18.07
CA HIS A 84 -0.58 -4.54 -16.77
C HIS A 84 0.88 -4.08 -16.99
N PRO A 85 1.08 -2.83 -17.42
CA PRO A 85 2.41 -2.24 -17.59
C PRO A 85 3.07 -1.91 -16.25
N ILE A 86 4.36 -1.66 -16.27
CA ILE A 86 5.04 -1.03 -15.15
C ILE A 86 4.60 0.43 -15.07
N VAL A 87 4.24 0.88 -13.89
CA VAL A 87 3.82 2.25 -13.61
C VAL A 87 4.93 2.96 -12.85
N LEU A 88 5.40 4.10 -13.37
CA LEU A 88 6.36 4.96 -12.72
C LEU A 88 5.70 6.26 -12.26
N ILE A 89 5.65 6.50 -10.96
CA ILE A 89 5.31 7.79 -10.36
C ILE A 89 6.60 8.59 -10.27
N ARG A 90 6.72 9.65 -11.08
CA ARG A 90 7.94 10.46 -11.11
C ARG A 90 8.16 11.21 -9.80
N ALA A 91 9.43 11.37 -9.43
CA ALA A 91 9.83 12.12 -8.25
C ALA A 91 10.03 13.62 -8.58
N ASP A 92 8.93 14.30 -8.93
CA ASP A 92 8.96 15.75 -9.22
C ASP A 92 9.13 16.52 -7.90
N ILE A 93 8.43 16.09 -6.84
CA ILE A 93 8.62 16.57 -5.46
C ILE A 93 8.95 15.37 -4.56
N VAL A 94 9.99 15.52 -3.75
CA VAL A 94 10.35 14.54 -2.70
C VAL A 94 10.37 15.27 -1.36
N SER A 95 9.63 14.76 -0.39
CA SER A 95 9.59 15.30 0.97
C SER A 95 9.82 14.19 1.99
N VAL A 96 10.71 14.42 2.96
CA VAL A 96 11.06 13.45 3.99
C VAL A 96 10.65 13.98 5.36
N GLY A 97 10.05 13.11 6.16
CA GLY A 97 9.59 13.42 7.51
C GLY A 97 8.16 13.92 7.57
N TRP A 98 7.47 13.56 8.63
CA TRP A 98 6.05 13.85 8.83
C TRP A 98 5.70 15.33 8.73
N LYS A 99 6.53 16.22 9.31
CA LYS A 99 6.30 17.67 9.29
C LYS A 99 6.43 18.26 7.89
N SER A 100 7.46 17.88 7.15
CA SER A 100 7.68 18.34 5.76
C SER A 100 6.55 17.91 4.85
N ILE A 101 6.11 16.64 4.99
CA ILE A 101 5.00 16.08 4.21
C ILE A 101 3.70 16.83 4.50
N ALA A 102 3.40 17.11 5.78
CA ALA A 102 2.24 17.90 6.16
C ALA A 102 2.28 19.32 5.53
N GLY A 103 3.46 19.94 5.48
CA GLY A 103 3.66 21.23 4.81
C GLY A 103 3.33 21.19 3.31
N VAL A 104 3.87 20.21 2.59
CA VAL A 104 3.64 20.05 1.13
C VAL A 104 2.16 19.78 0.82
N THR A 105 1.47 19.00 1.67
CA THR A 105 0.10 18.57 1.42
C THR A 105 -0.96 19.57 1.91
N SER A 106 -0.63 20.48 2.81
CA SER A 106 -1.57 21.49 3.34
C SER A 106 -2.03 22.52 2.29
N PHE A 107 -1.22 22.77 1.26
CA PHE A 107 -1.55 23.71 0.18
C PHE A 107 -2.53 23.16 -0.87
N GLN A 108 -2.96 21.90 -0.75
CA GLN A 108 -3.74 21.21 -1.79
C GLN A 108 -5.18 20.88 -1.36
N SER A 109 -5.71 21.52 -0.34
CA SER A 109 -7.08 21.28 0.15
C SER A 109 -8.13 21.90 -0.78
N SER A 110 -8.70 21.11 -1.68
CA SER A 110 -9.95 21.41 -2.37
C SER A 110 -10.88 20.22 -2.23
N ALA A 111 -12.11 20.46 -1.78
CA ALA A 111 -13.11 19.43 -1.59
C ALA A 111 -13.60 18.87 -2.92
N CYS A 112 -13.55 17.56 -3.09
CA CYS A 112 -14.19 16.87 -4.20
C CYS A 112 -15.02 15.69 -3.70
N SER A 113 -16.17 15.45 -4.32
CA SER A 113 -17.16 14.45 -3.90
C SER A 113 -16.72 13.04 -4.26
N ALA A 114 -16.93 12.12 -3.33
CA ALA A 114 -16.58 10.71 -3.47
C ALA A 114 -17.55 9.96 -4.41
N ASN A 115 -17.02 9.23 -5.37
CA ASN A 115 -17.76 8.24 -6.14
C ASN A 115 -18.06 7.01 -5.27
N LYS A 116 -19.33 6.61 -5.22
CA LYS A 116 -19.78 5.40 -4.53
C LYS A 116 -19.53 4.19 -5.43
N GLU A 117 -18.49 3.42 -5.12
CA GLU A 117 -18.37 2.06 -5.65
C GLU A 117 -19.22 1.09 -4.83
N THR A 118 -20.07 0.32 -5.52
CA THR A 118 -20.87 -0.75 -4.90
C THR A 118 -20.02 -2.02 -4.85
N VAL A 119 -19.62 -2.44 -3.68
CA VAL A 119 -18.85 -3.66 -3.46
C VAL A 119 -19.81 -4.77 -3.01
N PHE A 120 -19.88 -5.86 -3.76
CA PHE A 120 -20.58 -7.08 -3.35
C PHE A 120 -19.74 -7.80 -2.30
N MET A 121 -20.34 -8.09 -1.14
CA MET A 121 -19.71 -8.92 -0.11
C MET A 121 -20.11 -10.38 -0.35
N LEU A 122 -19.11 -11.25 -0.49
CA LEU A 122 -19.32 -12.70 -0.46
C LEU A 122 -19.53 -13.16 0.98
N ASP A 123 -20.35 -14.19 1.17
CA ASP A 123 -20.57 -14.79 2.48
C ASP A 123 -19.27 -15.43 3.00
N LYS A 124 -19.10 -15.46 4.33
CA LYS A 124 -17.93 -16.06 4.97
C LYS A 124 -17.79 -17.54 4.68
N GLU A 125 -18.89 -18.25 4.55
CA GLU A 125 -18.92 -19.68 4.22
C GLU A 125 -18.41 -19.94 2.80
N ASP A 126 -18.83 -19.13 1.83
CA ASP A 126 -18.37 -19.22 0.44
C ASP A 126 -16.88 -18.95 0.33
N LEU A 127 -16.37 -17.95 1.09
CA LEU A 127 -14.95 -17.62 1.14
C LEU A 127 -14.12 -18.74 1.76
N TYR A 128 -14.62 -19.39 2.81
CA TYR A 128 -13.97 -20.52 3.45
C TYR A 128 -13.92 -21.74 2.53
N TYR A 129 -15.03 -22.07 1.87
CA TYR A 129 -15.09 -23.17 0.91
C TYR A 129 -14.11 -22.96 -0.27
N ALA A 130 -14.12 -21.78 -0.87
CA ALA A 130 -13.22 -21.44 -1.97
C ALA A 130 -11.75 -21.53 -1.56
N TYR A 131 -11.42 -21.06 -0.35
CA TYR A 131 -10.09 -21.17 0.20
C TYR A 131 -9.65 -22.63 0.40
N ASN A 132 -10.49 -23.46 1.02
CA ASN A 132 -10.17 -24.88 1.26
C ASN A 132 -9.98 -25.66 -0.04
N LYS A 133 -10.80 -25.38 -1.05
CA LYS A 133 -10.63 -25.97 -2.37
C LYS A 133 -9.25 -25.64 -2.96
N SER A 134 -8.86 -24.39 -2.92
CA SER A 134 -7.56 -23.93 -3.39
C SER A 134 -6.43 -24.49 -2.55
N PHE A 135 -6.58 -24.52 -1.22
CA PHE A 135 -5.59 -25.10 -0.30
C PHE A 135 -5.31 -26.57 -0.59
N ASN A 136 -6.34 -27.37 -0.83
CA ASN A 136 -6.17 -28.80 -1.15
C ASN A 136 -5.40 -29.02 -2.47
N VAL A 137 -5.58 -28.15 -3.45
CA VAL A 137 -4.82 -28.19 -4.70
C VAL A 137 -3.35 -27.85 -4.45
N PHE A 138 -3.06 -26.88 -3.57
CA PHE A 138 -1.71 -26.44 -3.26
C PHE A 138 -0.94 -27.42 -2.36
N ILE A 139 -1.61 -28.07 -1.41
CA ILE A 139 -0.94 -28.92 -0.41
C ILE A 139 -0.46 -30.25 -0.99
N ASN A 140 -1.15 -30.79 -1.98
CA ASN A 140 -0.81 -32.10 -2.55
C ASN A 140 0.58 -32.12 -3.21
N PRO A 141 0.94 -31.17 -4.12
CA PRO A 141 2.28 -31.12 -4.71
C PRO A 141 3.39 -30.90 -3.68
N LEU A 142 3.09 -30.22 -2.56
CA LEU A 142 4.05 -30.07 -1.45
C LEU A 142 4.27 -31.39 -0.71
N ARG A 143 3.19 -32.17 -0.46
CA ARG A 143 3.28 -33.50 0.19
C ARG A 143 3.99 -34.54 -0.68
N GLU A 144 3.84 -34.43 -1.99
CA GLU A 144 4.50 -35.29 -2.98
C GLU A 144 5.95 -34.87 -3.26
N GLY A 145 6.42 -33.76 -2.68
CA GLY A 145 7.79 -33.29 -2.88
C GLY A 145 8.05 -32.65 -4.25
N ILE A 146 6.99 -32.35 -5.02
CA ILE A 146 7.13 -31.69 -6.34
C ILE A 146 7.61 -30.26 -6.16
N PHE A 147 7.14 -29.58 -5.09
CA PHE A 147 7.56 -28.24 -4.72
C PHE A 147 7.99 -28.19 -3.26
N GLU A 148 9.02 -27.40 -2.96
CA GLU A 148 9.48 -27.15 -1.59
C GLU A 148 8.63 -26.08 -0.90
N LYS A 149 8.10 -25.12 -1.66
CA LYS A 149 7.30 -24.00 -1.15
C LYS A 149 6.31 -23.51 -2.20
N LEU A 150 5.08 -23.29 -1.76
CA LEU A 150 4.04 -22.60 -2.53
C LEU A 150 3.41 -21.50 -1.65
N VAL A 151 3.01 -20.40 -2.26
CA VAL A 151 2.32 -19.30 -1.56
C VAL A 151 0.89 -19.21 -2.10
N LEU A 152 -0.08 -19.47 -1.21
CA LEU A 152 -1.50 -19.32 -1.53
C LEU A 152 -1.97 -17.93 -1.09
N SER A 153 -2.45 -17.13 -2.04
CA SER A 153 -3.07 -15.83 -1.77
C SER A 153 -4.59 -15.90 -1.96
N ARG A 154 -5.29 -15.01 -1.29
CA ARG A 154 -6.74 -14.83 -1.47
C ARG A 154 -7.09 -13.36 -1.56
N LYS A 155 -8.17 -13.07 -2.28
CA LYS A 155 -8.78 -11.75 -2.36
C LYS A 155 -10.07 -11.74 -1.52
N VAL A 156 -10.24 -10.70 -0.70
CA VAL A 156 -11.46 -10.46 0.07
C VAL A 156 -11.91 -9.02 -0.21
N ASN A 157 -13.17 -8.85 -0.58
CA ASN A 157 -13.76 -7.53 -0.77
C ASN A 157 -14.35 -7.07 0.57
N ILE A 158 -14.00 -5.87 1.00
CA ILE A 158 -14.48 -5.26 2.24
C ILE A 158 -15.10 -3.91 1.91
N LYS A 159 -16.32 -3.67 2.40
CA LYS A 159 -16.98 -2.37 2.24
C LYS A 159 -16.27 -1.33 3.09
N LYS A 160 -15.80 -0.27 2.45
CA LYS A 160 -15.24 0.90 3.16
C LYS A 160 -16.36 1.70 3.84
N THR A 161 -16.09 2.19 5.04
CA THR A 161 -16.95 3.18 5.69
C THR A 161 -16.69 4.57 5.11
N SER A 162 -17.64 5.49 5.28
CA SER A 162 -17.47 6.90 4.85
C SER A 162 -16.29 7.61 5.54
N GLU A 163 -15.89 7.12 6.71
CA GLU A 163 -14.81 7.69 7.53
C GLU A 163 -13.44 7.03 7.27
N PHE A 164 -13.37 6.11 6.30
CA PHE A 164 -12.11 5.43 6.02
C PHE A 164 -11.10 6.38 5.40
N SER A 165 -9.96 6.57 6.10
CA SER A 165 -8.81 7.34 5.65
C SER A 165 -7.65 6.42 5.28
N PRO A 166 -7.25 6.35 3.99
CA PRO A 166 -6.05 5.64 3.57
C PRO A 166 -4.78 6.11 4.27
N ALA A 167 -4.64 7.42 4.47
CA ALA A 167 -3.50 8.01 5.18
C ALA A 167 -3.42 7.55 6.64
N LYS A 168 -4.55 7.52 7.35
CA LYS A 168 -4.62 6.96 8.71
C LYS A 168 -4.30 5.47 8.74
N ALA A 169 -4.74 4.72 7.74
CA ALA A 169 -4.41 3.29 7.61
C ALA A 169 -2.91 3.09 7.39
N PHE A 170 -2.27 3.89 6.55
CA PHE A 170 -0.82 3.88 6.36
C PHE A 170 -0.07 4.16 7.68
N TYR A 171 -0.46 5.20 8.40
CA TYR A 171 0.12 5.55 9.70
C TYR A 171 0.03 4.40 10.70
N ASN A 172 -1.14 3.77 10.80
CA ASN A 172 -1.35 2.61 11.68
C ASN A 172 -0.49 1.42 11.26
N ALA A 173 -0.32 1.18 9.96
CA ALA A 173 0.55 0.14 9.44
C ALA A 173 2.03 0.40 9.79
N CYS A 174 2.51 1.65 9.65
CA CYS A 174 3.86 2.05 10.06
C CYS A 174 4.12 1.79 11.55
N ARG A 175 3.14 2.08 12.41
CA ARG A 175 3.26 1.80 13.85
C ARG A 175 3.31 0.30 14.15
N ARG A 176 2.53 -0.50 13.43
CA ARG A 176 2.43 -1.94 13.65
C ARG A 176 3.59 -2.72 13.07
N TYR A 177 4.08 -2.33 11.90
CA TYR A 177 5.06 -3.11 11.11
C TYR A 177 6.41 -2.38 11.01
N LYS A 178 7.05 -2.12 12.14
CA LYS A 178 8.29 -1.33 12.25
C LYS A 178 9.48 -1.87 11.43
N ARG A 179 9.48 -3.15 11.09
CA ARG A 179 10.56 -3.82 10.34
C ARG A 179 10.18 -4.13 8.89
N ALA A 180 9.02 -3.68 8.46
CA ALA A 180 8.56 -3.88 7.09
C ALA A 180 8.67 -2.60 6.28
N PHE A 181 8.79 -2.78 4.97
CA PHE A 181 8.55 -1.69 4.02
C PHE A 181 7.05 -1.44 3.96
N VAL A 182 6.60 -0.28 4.39
CA VAL A 182 5.18 0.12 4.34
C VAL A 182 5.01 1.20 3.30
N TYR A 183 4.01 1.06 2.43
CA TYR A 183 3.73 2.04 1.39
C TYR A 183 2.24 2.32 1.22
N LEU A 184 1.91 3.55 0.86
CA LEU A 184 0.62 4.01 0.35
C LEU A 184 0.91 4.73 -0.96
N CYS A 185 0.33 4.28 -2.07
CA CYS A 185 0.48 4.99 -3.33
C CYS A 185 -0.87 5.12 -4.03
N HIS A 186 -0.97 6.13 -4.86
CA HIS A 186 -2.16 6.41 -5.65
C HIS A 186 -1.78 6.90 -7.04
N SER A 187 -2.57 6.48 -8.01
CA SER A 187 -2.60 7.08 -9.33
C SER A 187 -3.98 6.93 -9.95
N PRO A 188 -4.37 7.82 -10.88
CA PRO A 188 -5.64 7.69 -11.60
C PRO A 188 -5.80 6.35 -12.33
N GLN A 189 -4.71 5.78 -12.85
CA GLN A 189 -4.75 4.53 -13.62
C GLN A 189 -4.73 3.29 -12.73
N SER A 190 -3.90 3.27 -11.67
CA SER A 190 -3.74 2.08 -10.83
C SER A 190 -4.61 2.08 -9.56
N GLY A 191 -5.29 3.20 -9.26
CA GLY A 191 -6.04 3.36 -8.03
C GLY A 191 -5.14 3.55 -6.80
N THR A 192 -5.69 3.27 -5.62
CA THR A 192 -4.99 3.44 -4.33
C THR A 192 -4.56 2.08 -3.79
N TRP A 193 -3.30 1.95 -3.43
CA TRP A 193 -2.69 0.75 -2.88
C TRP A 193 -2.01 1.03 -1.55
N LEU A 194 -2.27 0.19 -0.57
CA LEU A 194 -1.58 0.16 0.72
C LEU A 194 -1.02 -1.24 0.92
N GLY A 195 0.25 -1.33 1.26
CA GLY A 195 0.92 -2.60 1.49
C GLY A 195 2.10 -2.52 2.45
N SER A 196 2.54 -3.70 2.86
CA SER A 196 3.73 -3.89 3.68
C SER A 196 4.40 -5.23 3.34
#